data_223e2bf2c127474b9c68e01e3d5c7106
#
_entry.id   223e2bf2c127474b9c68e01e3d5c7106
#
_cell.length_a   1.000
_cell.length_b   1.000
_cell.length_c   1.000
_cell.angle_alpha   90.00
_cell.angle_beta   90.00
_cell.angle_gamma   90.00
#
_symmetry.space_group_name_H-M   'P 1'
#
loop_
_entity.id
_entity.type
_entity.pdbx_description
1 polymer ?
#
loop_
_entity_poly.entity_id
_entity_poly.type
_entity_poly.pdbx_seq_one_letter_code
_entity_poly.pdbx_strand_id
1 'polypeptide(L)'
;MTLVEIQHQLYNIANSGDPVFADFASQINDIVEQAKAGQMTPQDTAEILRDAQRQLAILDSMNALAFKETLNTCITGLIMIAGAV
;
A
#
# COMPACT_ATOMS: atom_id res chain seq x y z
N MET A 1 9.53 8.16 4.88
CA MET A 1 9.76 6.71 4.73
C MET A 1 10.43 6.42 3.41
N THR A 2 11.36 5.49 3.41
CA THR A 2 11.96 5.01 2.16
C THR A 2 11.10 3.90 1.56
N LEU A 3 11.31 3.62 0.28
CA LEU A 3 10.59 2.53 -0.40
C LEU A 3 10.85 1.18 0.29
N VAL A 4 12.06 0.94 0.73
CA VAL A 4 12.43 -0.31 1.43
C VAL A 4 11.67 -0.44 2.74
N GLU A 5 11.55 0.64 3.52
CA GLU A 5 10.79 0.64 4.77
C GLU A 5 9.31 0.36 4.51
N ILE A 6 8.74 0.97 3.48
CA ILE A 6 7.34 0.76 3.11
C ILE A 6 7.10 -0.69 2.73
N GLN A 7 7.95 -1.26 1.89
CA GLN A 7 7.82 -2.66 1.48
C GLN A 7 7.97 -3.61 2.66
N HIS A 8 8.85 -3.29 3.60
CA HIS A 8 9.04 -4.08 4.82
C HIS A 8 7.76 -4.10 5.66
N GLN A 9 7.11 -2.94 5.83
CA GLN A 9 5.87 -2.84 6.58
C GLN A 9 4.73 -3.58 5.87
N LEU A 10 4.63 -3.47 4.55
CA LEU A 10 3.66 -4.23 3.77
C LEU A 10 3.84 -5.73 3.93
N TYR A 11 5.08 -6.19 3.91
CA TYR A 11 5.41 -7.59 4.13
C TYR A 11 4.97 -8.05 5.52
N ASN A 12 5.22 -7.26 6.54
CA ASN A 12 4.81 -7.58 7.90
C ASN A 12 3.30 -7.71 8.03
N ILE A 13 2.54 -6.83 7.40
CA ILE A 13 1.07 -6.89 7.40
C ILE A 13 0.59 -8.11 6.60
N ALA A 14 1.22 -8.42 5.48
CA ALA A 14 0.88 -9.59 4.68
C ALA A 14 1.07 -10.90 5.45
N ASN A 15 1.95 -10.90 6.43
CA ASN A 15 2.23 -12.07 7.28
C ASN A 15 1.59 -11.97 8.67
N SER A 16 0.69 -11.01 8.88
CA SER A 16 0.10 -10.75 10.19
C SER A 16 -0.95 -11.76 10.63
N GLY A 17 -1.47 -12.55 9.71
CA GLY A 17 -2.55 -13.51 10.00
C GLY A 17 -3.96 -12.94 9.86
N ASP A 18 -4.11 -11.64 9.61
CA ASP A 18 -5.41 -11.04 9.29
C ASP A 18 -5.64 -11.15 7.78
N PRO A 19 -6.58 -12.00 7.31
CA PRO A 19 -6.69 -12.29 5.88
C PRO A 19 -7.08 -11.08 5.03
N VAL A 20 -7.89 -10.17 5.57
CA VAL A 20 -8.34 -8.98 4.82
C VAL A 20 -7.18 -8.02 4.62
N PHE A 21 -6.47 -7.68 5.68
CA PHE A 21 -5.36 -6.74 5.60
C PHE A 21 -4.12 -7.35 4.96
N ALA A 22 -3.90 -8.65 5.16
CA ALA A 22 -2.81 -9.37 4.50
C ALA A 22 -2.99 -9.35 2.97
N ASP A 23 -4.20 -9.62 2.50
CA ASP A 23 -4.51 -9.58 1.08
C ASP A 23 -4.36 -8.18 0.52
N PHE A 24 -4.83 -7.17 1.23
CA PHE A 24 -4.71 -5.76 0.84
C PHE A 24 -3.23 -5.35 0.73
N ALA A 25 -2.43 -5.68 1.74
CA ALA A 25 -0.99 -5.37 1.73
C ALA A 25 -0.27 -6.07 0.57
N SER A 26 -0.64 -7.30 0.27
CA SER A 26 -0.09 -8.05 -0.85
C SER A 26 -0.41 -7.39 -2.18
N GLN A 27 -1.64 -6.90 -2.37
CA GLN A 27 -2.04 -6.18 -3.57
C GLN A 27 -1.24 -4.88 -3.74
N ILE A 28 -1.04 -4.12 -2.65
CA ILE A 28 -0.23 -2.90 -2.69
C ILE A 28 1.21 -3.22 -3.07
N ASN A 29 1.77 -4.29 -2.51
CA ASN A 29 3.13 -4.70 -2.85
C ASN A 29 3.26 -5.10 -4.32
N ASP A 30 2.26 -5.76 -4.89
CA ASP A 30 2.24 -6.10 -6.32
C ASP A 30 2.27 -4.83 -7.19
N ILE A 31 1.53 -3.79 -6.79
CA ILE A 31 1.55 -2.50 -7.50
C ILE A 31 2.97 -1.90 -7.45
N VAL A 32 3.63 -1.96 -6.30
CA VAL A 32 5.00 -1.46 -6.15
C VAL A 32 5.95 -2.22 -7.07
N GLU A 33 5.85 -3.54 -7.12
CA GLU A 33 6.72 -4.36 -7.97
C GLU A 33 6.50 -4.07 -9.45
N GLN A 34 5.27 -3.88 -9.88
CA GLN A 34 4.96 -3.51 -11.27
C GLN A 34 5.54 -2.14 -11.61
N ALA A 35 5.43 -1.18 -10.70
CA ALA A 35 5.98 0.16 -10.91
C ALA A 35 7.51 0.12 -10.99
N LYS A 36 8.16 -0.67 -10.13
CA LYS A 36 9.62 -0.85 -10.15
C LYS A 36 10.11 -1.49 -11.45
N ALA A 37 9.31 -2.40 -12.01
CA ALA A 37 9.62 -3.08 -13.26
C ALA A 37 9.34 -2.21 -14.51
N GLY A 38 8.83 -1.00 -14.33
CA GLY A 38 8.52 -0.10 -15.43
C GLY A 38 7.23 -0.45 -16.17
N GLN A 39 6.37 -1.27 -15.58
CA GLN A 39 5.11 -1.70 -16.19
C GLN A 39 3.99 -0.67 -16.01
N MET A 40 4.20 0.32 -15.16
CA MET A 40 3.25 1.38 -14.87
C MET A 40 3.95 2.73 -14.91
N THR A 41 3.25 3.76 -15.41
CA THR A 41 3.76 5.12 -15.32
C THR A 41 3.63 5.62 -13.88
N PRO A 42 4.41 6.64 -13.45
CA PRO A 42 4.22 7.24 -12.13
C PRO A 42 2.81 7.76 -11.90
N GLN A 43 2.18 8.32 -12.94
CA GLN A 43 0.82 8.82 -12.86
C GLN A 43 -0.19 7.69 -12.63
N ASP A 44 -0.08 6.60 -13.39
CA ASP A 44 -0.95 5.44 -13.23
C ASP A 44 -0.78 4.82 -11.85
N THR A 45 0.45 4.72 -11.39
CA THR A 45 0.77 4.20 -10.06
C THR A 45 0.08 5.03 -8.98
N ALA A 46 0.18 6.35 -9.06
CA ALA A 46 -0.45 7.24 -8.09
C ALA A 46 -1.97 7.12 -8.10
N GLU A 47 -2.59 7.00 -9.26
CA GLU A 47 -4.04 6.85 -9.39
C GLU A 47 -4.54 5.55 -8.74
N ILE A 48 -3.86 4.43 -9.01
CA ILE A 48 -4.20 3.13 -8.44
C ILE A 48 -4.03 3.16 -6.92
N LEU A 49 -2.97 3.80 -6.43
CA LEU A 49 -2.73 3.92 -4.99
C LEU A 49 -3.79 4.77 -4.30
N ARG A 50 -4.26 5.85 -4.94
CA ARG A 50 -5.35 6.66 -4.39
C ARG A 50 -6.65 5.87 -4.33
N ASP A 51 -6.94 5.05 -5.34
CA ASP A 51 -8.09 4.15 -5.31
C ASP A 51 -7.96 3.14 -4.17
N ALA A 52 -6.79 2.60 -3.96
CA ALA A 52 -6.53 1.68 -2.84
C ALA A 52 -6.77 2.38 -1.50
N GLN A 53 -6.39 3.65 -1.36
CA GLN A 53 -6.66 4.42 -0.15
C GLN A 53 -8.16 4.57 0.12
N ARG A 54 -8.95 4.80 -0.94
CA ARG A 54 -10.41 4.90 -0.80
C ARG A 54 -11.00 3.58 -0.35
N GLN A 55 -10.55 2.47 -0.92
CA GLN A 55 -10.99 1.13 -0.53
C GLN A 55 -10.61 0.83 0.92
N LEU A 56 -9.41 1.22 1.33
CA LEU A 56 -8.95 1.04 2.70
C LEU A 56 -9.83 1.82 3.68
N ALA A 57 -10.24 3.03 3.32
CA ALA A 57 -11.06 3.88 4.19
C ALA A 57 -12.42 3.27 4.50
N ILE A 58 -12.98 2.46 3.60
CA ILE A 58 -14.29 1.83 3.78
C ILE A 58 -14.22 0.43 4.37
N LEU A 59 -13.02 -0.11 4.60
CA LEU A 59 -12.88 -1.41 5.26
C LEU A 59 -13.26 -1.30 6.72
N ASP A 60 -14.06 -2.25 7.19
CA ASP A 60 -14.36 -2.35 8.61
C ASP A 60 -13.12 -2.82 9.35
N SER A 61 -12.67 -2.03 10.32
CA SER A 61 -11.39 -2.24 10.98
C SER A 61 -11.46 -2.09 12.49
N MET A 62 -12.61 -2.41 13.10
CA MET A 62 -12.79 -2.24 14.55
C MET A 62 -11.66 -2.86 15.37
N ASN A 63 -11.14 -4.01 14.94
CA ASN A 63 -10.09 -4.73 15.66
C ASN A 63 -8.70 -4.60 15.02
N ALA A 64 -8.58 -3.85 13.93
CA ALA A 64 -7.35 -3.76 13.15
C ALA A 64 -7.01 -2.33 12.75
N LEU A 65 -7.37 -1.37 13.59
CA LEU A 65 -7.13 0.05 13.33
C LEU A 65 -5.64 0.34 13.12
N ALA A 66 -4.76 -0.34 13.85
CA ALA A 66 -3.31 -0.16 13.69
C ALA A 66 -2.84 -0.56 12.29
N PHE A 67 -3.35 -1.64 11.73
CA PHE A 67 -3.02 -2.05 10.37
C PHE A 67 -3.54 -1.05 9.35
N LYS A 68 -4.76 -0.56 9.55
CA LYS A 68 -5.36 0.44 8.66
C LYS A 68 -4.54 1.72 8.63
N GLU A 69 -4.12 2.20 9.79
CA GLU A 69 -3.28 3.39 9.90
C GLU A 69 -1.93 3.19 9.23
N THR A 70 -1.29 2.04 9.47
CA THR A 70 0.00 1.70 8.86
C THR A 70 -0.12 1.62 7.34
N LEU A 71 -1.14 0.95 6.83
CA LEU A 71 -1.39 0.85 5.39
C LEU A 71 -1.64 2.23 4.77
N ASN A 72 -2.42 3.06 5.43
CA ASN A 72 -2.69 4.42 4.94
C ASN A 72 -1.40 5.23 4.84
N THR A 73 -0.54 5.14 5.84
CA THR A 73 0.76 5.81 5.84
C THR A 73 1.66 5.28 4.72
N CYS A 74 1.69 3.96 4.52
CA CYS A 74 2.46 3.34 3.44
C CYS A 74 1.98 3.80 2.07
N ILE A 75 0.68 3.81 1.84
CA ILE A 75 0.09 4.22 0.56
C ILE A 75 0.38 5.70 0.30
N THR A 76 0.23 6.56 1.30
CA THR A 76 0.56 7.98 1.18
C THR A 76 2.02 8.18 0.81
N GLY A 77 2.93 7.45 1.46
CA GLY A 77 4.36 7.49 1.14
C GLY A 77 4.64 7.05 -0.29
N LEU A 78 3.98 6.00 -0.75
CA LEU A 78 4.15 5.49 -2.12
C LEU A 78 3.64 6.50 -3.15
N ILE A 79 2.52 7.16 -2.89
CA ILE A 79 1.98 8.19 -3.78
C ILE A 79 2.98 9.35 -3.90
N MET A 80 3.58 9.76 -2.78
CA MET A 80 4.58 10.82 -2.78
C MET A 80 5.83 10.42 -3.56
N ILE A 81 6.29 9.19 -3.41
CA ILE A 81 7.44 8.68 -4.15
C ILE A 81 7.14 8.66 -5.65
N ALA A 82 5.97 8.16 -6.05
CA ALA A 82 5.55 8.12 -7.44
C ALA A 82 5.44 9.52 -8.03
N GLY A 83 4.89 10.48 -7.27
CA GLY A 83 4.71 11.86 -7.71
C GLY A 83 6.01 12.64 -7.78
N ALA A 84 7.07 12.20 -7.11
CA ALA A 84 8.38 12.86 -7.12
C ALA A 84 9.24 12.49 -8.34
N VAL A 85 8.81 11.51 -9.10
CA VAL A 85 9.48 11.08 -10.32
C VAL A 85 8.90 11.82 -11.52
#